data_50b662e526a4c0b7fd6232812478a9b1
#
_entry.id   50b662e526a4c0b7fd6232812478a9b1
#
_cell.length_a   1.000
_cell.length_b   1.000
_cell.length_c   1.000
_cell.angle_alpha   90.00
_cell.angle_beta   90.00
_cell.angle_gamma   90.00
#
_symmetry.space_group_name_H-M   'P 1'
#
loop_
_entity.id
_entity.type
_entity.pdbx_description
1 polymer ?
#
loop_
_entity_poly.entity_id
_entity_poly.type
_entity_poly.pdbx_seq_one_letter_code
_entity_poly.pdbx_strand_id
1 'polypeptide(L)'
;MRRALTAAIAALTLTAAGTTVTGAPGQAAPTGWGRPQPAAATPTPGSPGLGDSYFPDYGNGGYDVGHYDIRLRYEPATDRLSGTTTILATATKDLSRFNLDFALDVESVRVNGWVAGFARAGDHELVIAPARPLAKGQQLTVVVKYAGVPSQTTVYGYTAWTRTADGALAVNEPESAWWWYPSNDHPKDKATWDVSVSVPTGVEVISNGVQPRDPLPEAGNRTRWSWRSVKPGATYQAFLAIGQYDIVTGTAPNGQPVVNAYSTTLGERLPAARASIERTAEIVDWESGLFGPYPFEAQGGVAGPVDGIGFALETQTRPVYGPGFWRRGANTYVVVHENAHQWFGDSVSVADWRHIWLNEGFASYAEWLWSEEQGEGTAQELFDFTYDSYPADSEFWQVRPGDPGPSGIFDAAVYDRGAMALHQIRLAVGDAAFFRILRTWTAKRQYGNGTVAQFQALAERISGRDLDAVFTTWLFTPGRPDVATAARTTAAPAQPASWAKIRAAHDLLGR
;
A
#
# COMPACT_ATOMS: atom_id res chain seq x y z
N MET A 1 -33.59 36.51 19.31
CA MET A 1 -33.08 36.87 20.66
C MET A 1 -31.61 36.55 20.71
N ARG A 2 -30.79 37.59 20.68
CA ARG A 2 -29.32 37.52 20.74
C ARG A 2 -28.89 37.43 22.22
N ARG A 3 -28.00 36.50 22.58
CA ARG A 3 -27.21 36.63 23.81
C ARG A 3 -25.72 36.45 23.44
N ALA A 4 -24.99 37.54 23.64
CA ALA A 4 -23.55 37.63 23.60
C ALA A 4 -22.97 37.09 24.92
N LEU A 5 -21.92 36.29 24.85
CA LEU A 5 -21.06 35.98 25.99
C LEU A 5 -19.74 36.75 25.85
N THR A 6 -19.50 37.62 26.82
CA THR A 6 -18.28 38.39 27.01
C THR A 6 -17.28 37.53 27.79
N ALA A 7 -16.05 37.38 27.30
CA ALA A 7 -14.95 36.77 28.03
C ALA A 7 -14.14 37.88 28.72
N ALA A 8 -13.96 37.74 30.02
CA ALA A 8 -13.15 38.66 30.85
C ALA A 8 -11.69 38.18 30.89
N ILE A 9 -10.76 39.04 30.56
CA ILE A 9 -9.32 38.85 30.72
C ILE A 9 -8.94 39.47 32.09
N ALA A 10 -8.41 38.62 32.99
CA ALA A 10 -7.82 39.06 34.24
C ALA A 10 -6.31 39.27 34.07
N ALA A 11 -5.83 40.49 34.20
CA ALA A 11 -4.43 40.83 34.26
C ALA A 11 -3.96 40.79 35.73
N LEU A 12 -2.96 39.96 36.04
CA LEU A 12 -2.28 39.96 37.30
C LEU A 12 -1.06 40.91 37.22
N THR A 13 -1.08 41.98 38.01
CA THR A 13 0.07 42.85 38.26
C THR A 13 0.82 42.32 39.48
N LEU A 14 2.10 41.94 39.32
CA LEU A 14 3.01 41.70 40.46
C LEU A 14 3.77 42.97 40.77
N THR A 15 3.59 43.50 41.97
CA THR A 15 4.41 44.55 42.58
C THR A 15 5.62 43.92 43.24
N ALA A 16 6.82 44.30 42.79
CA ALA A 16 8.10 43.96 43.45
C ALA A 16 8.47 44.99 44.49
N ALA A 17 8.60 44.56 45.75
CA ALA A 17 9.16 45.36 46.82
C ALA A 17 10.69 45.22 46.83
N GLY A 18 11.41 46.30 46.63
CA GLY A 18 12.85 46.31 46.66
C GLY A 18 13.37 46.41 48.11
N THR A 19 14.30 45.52 48.48
CA THR A 19 15.18 45.68 49.65
C THR A 19 16.62 45.88 49.18
N THR A 20 17.18 47.02 49.45
CA THR A 20 18.59 47.33 49.19
C THR A 20 19.45 46.71 50.30
N VAL A 21 20.36 45.82 49.92
CA VAL A 21 21.45 45.34 50.79
C VAL A 21 22.79 45.86 50.21
N THR A 22 23.46 46.72 50.95
CA THR A 22 24.82 47.18 50.67
C THR A 22 25.82 46.10 51.11
N GLY A 23 26.51 45.46 50.16
CA GLY A 23 27.58 44.49 50.39
C GLY A 23 28.88 44.91 49.66
N ALA A 24 30.00 44.76 50.33
CA ALA A 24 31.36 45.14 49.91
C ALA A 24 31.83 44.39 48.62
N PRO A 25 32.88 44.88 47.91
CA PRO A 25 33.37 44.34 46.68
C PRO A 25 34.07 42.99 46.91
N GLY A 26 33.41 41.91 46.55
CA GLY A 26 33.98 40.55 46.45
C GLY A 26 34.66 40.35 45.11
N GLN A 27 35.85 39.77 45.11
CA GLN A 27 36.64 39.42 43.95
C GLN A 27 35.81 38.49 43.00
N ALA A 28 35.77 38.84 41.73
CA ALA A 28 35.16 38.01 40.68
C ALA A 28 35.96 36.74 40.51
N ALA A 29 35.35 35.61 40.83
CA ALA A 29 35.81 34.28 40.40
C ALA A 29 35.71 34.14 38.87
N PRO A 30 36.64 33.44 38.19
CA PRO A 30 36.53 33.24 36.74
C PRO A 30 35.29 32.40 36.41
N THR A 31 34.40 33.04 35.69
CA THR A 31 33.16 32.42 35.22
C THR A 31 33.45 31.35 34.18
N GLY A 32 33.02 30.18 34.52
CA GLY A 32 32.37 29.26 33.55
C GLY A 32 33.26 28.59 32.51
N TRP A 33 33.68 27.42 32.85
CA TRP A 33 33.90 26.39 31.82
C TRP A 33 32.57 26.22 31.07
N GLY A 34 32.45 26.86 29.89
CA GLY A 34 31.39 26.53 28.96
C GLY A 34 31.44 25.04 28.71
N ARG A 35 30.37 24.34 28.99
CA ARG A 35 30.24 22.94 28.52
C ARG A 35 30.57 22.94 27.02
N PRO A 36 31.48 22.09 26.53
CA PRO A 36 31.72 21.98 25.10
C PRO A 36 30.39 21.67 24.44
N GLN A 37 29.95 22.57 23.59
CA GLN A 37 28.81 22.32 22.74
C GLN A 37 29.20 21.11 21.91
N PRO A 38 28.38 20.01 21.88
CA PRO A 38 28.72 18.86 21.07
C PRO A 38 28.96 19.36 19.63
N ALA A 39 30.11 19.00 19.07
CA ALA A 39 30.44 19.35 17.70
C ALA A 39 29.25 18.90 16.82
N ALA A 40 28.75 19.81 15.98
CA ALA A 40 27.68 19.49 15.06
C ALA A 40 28.11 18.27 14.26
N ALA A 41 27.27 17.21 14.24
CA ALA A 41 27.59 16.01 13.51
C ALA A 41 27.80 16.35 12.03
N THR A 42 28.85 15.81 11.41
CA THR A 42 29.11 16.03 9.99
C THR A 42 27.97 15.38 9.18
N PRO A 43 27.27 16.12 8.32
CA PRO A 43 26.21 15.57 7.49
C PRO A 43 26.73 14.42 6.62
N THR A 44 25.99 13.32 6.56
CA THR A 44 26.36 12.13 5.82
C THR A 44 25.35 11.83 4.69
N PRO A 45 25.70 11.07 3.65
CA PRO A 45 24.73 10.61 2.66
C PRO A 45 23.59 9.82 3.27
N GLY A 46 22.38 9.90 2.72
CA GLY A 46 21.31 8.92 2.88
C GLY A 46 21.76 7.55 2.34
N SER A 47 21.17 6.46 2.82
CA SER A 47 21.44 5.13 2.28
C SER A 47 20.65 4.92 0.98
N PRO A 48 21.24 4.21 -0.01
CA PRO A 48 20.55 3.80 -1.23
C PRO A 48 19.78 2.49 -0.95
N GLY A 49 18.72 2.55 -0.19
CA GLY A 49 17.90 1.42 0.22
C GLY A 49 17.45 1.51 1.66
N LEU A 50 16.30 0.91 1.97
CA LEU A 50 15.73 0.81 3.32
C LEU A 50 16.09 -0.49 4.03
N GLY A 51 16.99 -1.29 3.43
CA GLY A 51 17.51 -2.53 4.00
C GLY A 51 16.50 -3.66 3.97
N ASP A 52 15.71 -3.76 2.91
CA ASP A 52 14.87 -4.92 2.64
C ASP A 52 15.74 -6.14 2.35
N SER A 53 15.32 -7.31 2.81
CA SER A 53 16.11 -8.53 2.68
C SER A 53 16.07 -9.12 1.28
N TYR A 54 15.04 -8.83 0.49
CA TYR A 54 14.86 -9.31 -0.88
C TYR A 54 15.23 -8.26 -1.93
N PHE A 55 14.90 -7.00 -1.64
CA PHE A 55 15.10 -5.85 -2.50
C PHE A 55 15.91 -4.77 -1.77
N PRO A 56 17.22 -4.99 -1.56
CA PRO A 56 18.05 -4.16 -0.67
C PRO A 56 18.23 -2.72 -1.15
N ASP A 57 17.99 -2.45 -2.42
CA ASP A 57 18.08 -1.16 -3.08
C ASP A 57 16.70 -0.47 -3.28
N TYR A 58 15.61 -1.03 -2.74
CA TYR A 58 14.30 -0.38 -2.79
C TYR A 58 14.14 0.60 -1.65
N GLY A 59 13.58 1.77 -2.01
CA GLY A 59 13.47 2.91 -1.13
C GLY A 59 14.81 3.49 -0.71
N ASN A 60 14.81 4.53 0.09
CA ASN A 60 15.99 5.30 0.43
C ASN A 60 15.96 5.79 1.87
N GLY A 61 17.10 5.71 2.57
CA GLY A 61 17.17 6.12 3.96
C GLY A 61 17.68 7.55 4.17
N GLY A 62 17.32 8.08 5.32
CA GLY A 62 17.77 9.39 5.78
C GLY A 62 16.67 10.46 5.79
N TYR A 63 15.50 10.15 5.29
CA TYR A 63 14.29 10.98 5.33
C TYR A 63 13.04 10.08 5.43
N ASP A 64 11.89 10.70 5.62
CA ASP A 64 10.56 10.09 5.74
C ASP A 64 9.58 10.97 4.99
N VAL A 65 8.84 10.42 4.03
CA VAL A 65 7.93 11.18 3.17
C VAL A 65 6.53 11.19 3.78
N GLY A 66 5.96 12.36 3.93
CA GLY A 66 4.59 12.53 4.39
C GLY A 66 3.58 12.76 3.27
N HIS A 67 4.01 13.31 2.13
CA HIS A 67 3.08 13.68 1.06
C HIS A 67 3.73 13.83 -0.31
N TYR A 68 3.00 13.41 -1.35
CA TYR A 68 3.32 13.66 -2.75
C TYR A 68 2.23 14.51 -3.42
N ASP A 69 2.57 15.68 -4.00
CA ASP A 69 1.74 16.45 -4.94
C ASP A 69 2.25 16.17 -6.37
N ILE A 70 1.52 15.34 -7.12
CA ILE A 70 1.92 14.80 -8.43
C ILE A 70 1.08 15.49 -9.51
N ARG A 71 1.74 16.28 -10.37
CA ARG A 71 1.09 17.02 -11.45
C ARG A 71 1.61 16.56 -12.80
N LEU A 72 0.76 15.86 -13.55
CA LEU A 72 1.11 15.22 -14.79
C LEU A 72 0.41 15.84 -16.00
N ARG A 73 1.04 15.67 -17.15
CA ARG A 73 0.45 15.77 -18.48
C ARG A 73 0.79 14.50 -19.23
N TYR A 74 -0.21 13.79 -19.70
CA TYR A 74 -0.05 12.57 -20.46
C TYR A 74 -0.69 12.70 -21.86
N GLU A 75 -0.03 12.11 -22.86
CA GLU A 75 -0.45 12.09 -24.27
C GLU A 75 -0.54 10.65 -24.75
N PRO A 76 -1.73 10.00 -24.78
CA PRO A 76 -1.90 8.60 -25.16
C PRO A 76 -1.34 8.27 -26.54
N ALA A 77 -1.48 9.20 -27.52
CA ALA A 77 -1.03 8.98 -28.89
C ALA A 77 0.48 8.68 -28.98
N THR A 78 1.28 9.28 -28.11
CA THR A 78 2.76 9.15 -28.11
C THR A 78 3.29 8.48 -26.85
N ASP A 79 2.43 8.11 -25.91
CA ASP A 79 2.78 7.62 -24.56
C ASP A 79 3.71 8.57 -23.79
N ARG A 80 3.71 9.87 -24.16
CA ARG A 80 4.57 10.85 -23.51
C ARG A 80 3.96 11.33 -22.20
N LEU A 81 4.70 11.13 -21.14
CA LEU A 81 4.43 11.66 -19.80
C LEU A 81 5.37 12.82 -19.51
N SER A 82 4.85 13.91 -18.98
CA SER A 82 5.66 14.97 -18.36
C SER A 82 5.04 15.34 -17.02
N GLY A 83 5.87 15.67 -16.05
CA GLY A 83 5.37 15.91 -14.71
C GLY A 83 6.21 16.87 -13.88
N THR A 84 5.59 17.30 -12.80
CA THR A 84 6.23 17.95 -11.66
C THR A 84 5.69 17.30 -10.40
N THR A 85 6.56 16.66 -9.64
CA THR A 85 6.21 16.12 -8.33
C THR A 85 6.83 16.99 -7.25
N THR A 86 6.01 17.40 -6.28
CA THR A 86 6.46 18.05 -5.06
C THR A 86 6.35 17.04 -3.92
N ILE A 87 7.48 16.76 -3.27
CA ILE A 87 7.61 15.79 -2.18
C ILE A 87 7.79 16.57 -0.89
N LEU A 88 6.94 16.32 0.09
CA LEU A 88 7.06 16.84 1.44
C LEU A 88 7.58 15.74 2.36
N ALA A 89 8.77 15.93 2.89
CA ALA A 89 9.45 14.94 3.73
C ALA A 89 10.10 15.56 4.96
N THR A 90 10.59 14.74 5.87
CA THR A 90 11.35 15.12 7.05
C THR A 90 12.69 14.40 7.07
N ALA A 91 13.80 15.10 7.23
CA ALA A 91 15.10 14.47 7.41
C ALA A 91 15.16 13.69 8.74
N THR A 92 15.51 12.41 8.69
CA THR A 92 15.64 11.56 9.89
C THR A 92 17.06 11.56 10.46
N LYS A 93 18.02 12.13 9.73
CA LYS A 93 19.43 12.35 10.12
C LYS A 93 19.98 13.63 9.46
N ASP A 94 21.19 14.05 9.84
CA ASP A 94 21.89 15.12 9.13
C ASP A 94 22.36 14.59 7.77
N LEU A 95 21.86 15.19 6.65
CA LEU A 95 22.07 14.74 5.30
C LEU A 95 22.95 15.69 4.49
N SER A 96 23.98 15.15 3.85
CA SER A 96 24.76 15.84 2.80
C SER A 96 24.15 15.63 1.41
N ARG A 97 23.50 14.50 1.17
CA ARG A 97 22.75 14.12 -0.05
C ARG A 97 21.74 13.03 0.31
N PHE A 98 20.77 12.84 -0.56
CA PHE A 98 19.76 11.76 -0.47
C PHE A 98 19.38 11.29 -1.87
N ASN A 99 18.68 10.16 -1.97
CA ASN A 99 18.23 9.63 -3.24
C ASN A 99 16.70 9.58 -3.29
N LEU A 100 16.15 9.42 -4.49
CA LEU A 100 14.78 9.03 -4.79
C LEU A 100 14.83 7.90 -5.82
N ASP A 101 13.85 7.01 -5.76
CA ASP A 101 13.61 6.01 -6.80
C ASP A 101 12.88 6.67 -7.97
N PHE A 102 13.45 6.62 -9.17
CA PHE A 102 12.85 7.24 -10.35
C PHE A 102 13.52 6.81 -11.64
N ALA A 103 12.74 6.49 -12.69
CA ALA A 103 13.26 5.95 -13.94
C ALA A 103 13.25 6.94 -15.12
N LEU A 104 12.31 7.91 -15.17
CA LEU A 104 12.20 8.84 -16.30
C LEU A 104 13.28 9.94 -16.29
N ASP A 105 13.43 10.68 -17.41
CA ASP A 105 14.39 11.75 -17.52
C ASP A 105 14.06 12.95 -16.66
N VAL A 106 15.03 13.40 -15.86
CA VAL A 106 14.87 14.53 -14.93
C VAL A 106 15.36 15.81 -15.60
N GLU A 107 14.51 16.84 -15.65
CA GLU A 107 14.85 18.14 -16.19
C GLU A 107 15.48 19.06 -15.13
N SER A 108 14.96 19.03 -13.91
CA SER A 108 15.47 19.87 -12.82
C SER A 108 15.02 19.36 -11.45
N VAL A 109 15.85 19.63 -10.42
CA VAL A 109 15.54 19.36 -9.02
C VAL A 109 15.73 20.63 -8.20
N ARG A 110 14.78 20.90 -7.28
CA ARG A 110 14.91 21.93 -6.26
C ARG A 110 14.67 21.32 -4.89
N VAL A 111 15.46 21.75 -3.91
CA VAL A 111 15.29 21.37 -2.50
C VAL A 111 15.12 22.65 -1.69
N ASN A 112 14.01 22.79 -0.97
CA ASN A 112 13.66 23.97 -0.19
C ASN A 112 13.78 25.29 -0.99
N GLY A 113 13.33 25.25 -2.25
CA GLY A 113 13.36 26.39 -3.18
C GLY A 113 14.69 26.60 -3.92
N TRP A 114 15.80 26.02 -3.48
CA TRP A 114 17.11 26.14 -4.11
C TRP A 114 17.33 25.07 -5.17
N VAL A 115 18.03 25.43 -6.24
CA VAL A 115 18.46 24.45 -7.26
C VAL A 115 19.40 23.45 -6.59
N ALA A 116 19.14 22.17 -6.80
CA ALA A 116 19.97 21.06 -6.32
C ALA A 116 20.70 20.39 -7.49
N GLY A 117 21.92 19.91 -7.22
CA GLY A 117 22.60 19.00 -8.13
C GLY A 117 21.92 17.63 -8.11
N PHE A 118 21.91 16.93 -9.25
CA PHE A 118 21.41 15.57 -9.30
C PHE A 118 22.19 14.73 -10.30
N ALA A 119 22.18 13.41 -10.11
CA ALA A 119 22.79 12.43 -11.00
C ALA A 119 22.02 11.10 -10.93
N ARG A 120 22.09 10.30 -11.97
CA ARG A 120 21.60 8.91 -11.95
C ARG A 120 22.67 8.01 -11.33
N ALA A 121 22.22 6.98 -10.59
CA ALA A 121 23.05 5.87 -10.15
C ALA A 121 22.23 4.57 -10.25
N GLY A 122 22.85 3.48 -10.71
CA GLY A 122 22.11 2.25 -11.00
C GLY A 122 20.97 2.46 -12.01
N ASP A 123 19.96 1.62 -11.92
CA ASP A 123 18.87 1.58 -12.90
C ASP A 123 17.74 2.56 -12.56
N HIS A 124 17.51 2.89 -11.27
CA HIS A 124 16.37 3.72 -10.82
C HIS A 124 16.72 4.81 -9.81
N GLU A 125 17.96 4.87 -9.33
CA GLU A 125 18.35 5.85 -8.30
C GLU A 125 18.56 7.24 -8.88
N LEU A 126 17.90 8.23 -8.31
CA LEU A 126 18.10 9.66 -8.52
C LEU A 126 18.80 10.26 -7.29
N VAL A 127 20.11 10.39 -7.36
CA VAL A 127 20.95 10.98 -6.30
C VAL A 127 20.80 12.50 -6.32
N ILE A 128 20.41 13.11 -5.19
CA ILE A 128 20.18 14.55 -5.05
C ILE A 128 21.19 15.16 -4.08
N ALA A 129 21.91 16.20 -4.54
CA ALA A 129 22.81 17.00 -3.74
C ALA A 129 22.20 18.39 -3.47
N PRO A 130 21.58 18.63 -2.31
CA PRO A 130 20.99 19.92 -1.98
C PRO A 130 22.06 20.99 -1.88
N ALA A 131 21.72 22.26 -2.18
CA ALA A 131 22.66 23.38 -2.11
C ALA A 131 23.23 23.62 -0.70
N ARG A 132 22.58 23.11 0.32
CA ARG A 132 23.00 23.15 1.73
C ARG A 132 22.65 21.81 2.38
N PRO A 133 23.50 21.31 3.31
CA PRO A 133 23.15 20.13 4.10
C PRO A 133 21.83 20.33 4.85
N LEU A 134 21.13 19.23 5.06
CA LEU A 134 19.83 19.19 5.72
C LEU A 134 20.02 18.66 7.15
N ALA A 135 19.49 19.36 8.12
CA ALA A 135 19.59 18.94 9.52
C ALA A 135 18.51 17.90 9.86
N LYS A 136 18.82 16.99 10.78
CA LYS A 136 17.84 16.06 11.35
C LYS A 136 16.61 16.81 11.88
N GLY A 137 15.39 16.34 11.52
CA GLY A 137 14.12 16.97 11.86
C GLY A 137 13.72 18.14 10.95
N GLN A 138 14.59 18.54 10.00
CA GLN A 138 14.25 19.58 9.04
C GLN A 138 13.18 19.08 8.05
N GLN A 139 12.19 19.95 7.79
CA GLN A 139 11.22 19.72 6.72
C GLN A 139 11.87 19.97 5.36
N LEU A 140 11.58 19.07 4.43
CA LEU A 140 12.07 19.08 3.04
C LEU A 140 10.89 19.35 2.11
N THR A 141 11.11 20.26 1.17
CA THR A 141 10.26 20.38 -0.03
C THR A 141 11.14 20.08 -1.22
N VAL A 142 10.95 18.91 -1.83
CA VAL A 142 11.69 18.52 -3.02
C VAL A 142 10.77 18.64 -4.23
N VAL A 143 11.19 19.42 -5.24
CA VAL A 143 10.44 19.59 -6.48
C VAL A 143 11.25 19.03 -7.63
N VAL A 144 10.72 18.00 -8.29
CA VAL A 144 11.35 17.34 -9.44
C VAL A 144 10.48 17.60 -10.67
N LYS A 145 11.10 18.11 -11.74
CA LYS A 145 10.50 18.19 -13.08
C LYS A 145 11.10 17.12 -13.98
N TYR A 146 10.26 16.45 -14.75
CA TYR A 146 10.66 15.31 -15.55
C TYR A 146 9.77 15.10 -16.76
N ALA A 147 10.27 14.31 -17.71
CA ALA A 147 9.49 13.82 -18.84
C ALA A 147 10.07 12.51 -19.36
N GLY A 148 9.25 11.72 -20.09
CA GLY A 148 9.71 10.48 -20.71
C GLY A 148 8.59 9.77 -21.44
N VAL A 149 8.89 8.55 -21.87
CA VAL A 149 7.95 7.59 -22.46
C VAL A 149 7.97 6.34 -21.57
N PRO A 150 7.06 6.22 -20.59
CA PRO A 150 7.17 5.21 -19.53
C PRO A 150 7.21 3.78 -20.08
N SER A 151 6.40 3.44 -21.11
CA SER A 151 6.41 2.10 -21.71
C SER A 151 7.73 1.72 -22.42
N GLN A 152 8.59 2.68 -22.70
CA GLN A 152 9.92 2.48 -23.29
C GLN A 152 11.04 2.56 -22.26
N THR A 153 10.72 2.88 -21.02
CA THR A 153 11.69 2.98 -19.92
C THR A 153 11.65 1.67 -19.14
N THR A 154 12.77 0.96 -19.14
CA THR A 154 12.90 -0.31 -18.42
C THR A 154 13.82 -0.18 -17.21
N VAL A 155 13.46 -0.84 -16.13
CA VAL A 155 14.26 -1.07 -14.92
C VAL A 155 14.29 -2.58 -14.71
N TYR A 156 15.46 -3.15 -14.47
CA TYR A 156 15.65 -4.61 -14.39
C TYR A 156 15.11 -5.41 -15.59
N GLY A 157 15.01 -4.75 -16.76
CA GLY A 157 14.57 -5.39 -18.01
C GLY A 157 13.07 -5.40 -18.28
N TYR A 158 12.25 -4.76 -17.43
CA TYR A 158 10.81 -4.63 -17.63
C TYR A 158 10.29 -3.21 -17.32
N THR A 159 9.00 -2.97 -17.59
CA THR A 159 8.29 -1.75 -17.20
C THR A 159 7.00 -2.10 -16.50
N ALA A 160 6.68 -1.38 -15.41
CA ALA A 160 5.40 -1.45 -14.71
C ALA A 160 4.35 -0.47 -15.28
N TRP A 161 4.65 0.19 -16.39
CA TRP A 161 3.73 1.05 -17.12
C TRP A 161 3.14 0.29 -18.32
N THR A 162 1.88 -0.09 -18.21
CA THR A 162 1.16 -0.77 -19.29
C THR A 162 0.47 0.25 -20.18
N ARG A 163 1.02 0.50 -21.38
CA ARG A 163 0.35 1.30 -22.40
C ARG A 163 -0.80 0.49 -23.01
N THR A 164 -1.96 1.14 -23.16
CA THR A 164 -3.16 0.57 -23.81
C THR A 164 -3.49 1.32 -25.11
N ALA A 165 -4.50 0.85 -25.85
CA ALA A 165 -4.91 1.47 -27.12
C ALA A 165 -5.36 2.92 -26.95
N ASP A 166 -5.95 3.28 -25.81
CA ASP A 166 -6.57 4.58 -25.54
C ASP A 166 -5.94 5.32 -24.34
N GLY A 167 -4.96 4.70 -23.64
CA GLY A 167 -4.38 5.28 -22.45
C GLY A 167 -3.24 4.48 -21.86
N ALA A 168 -3.26 4.30 -20.54
CA ALA A 168 -2.27 3.52 -19.82
C ALA A 168 -2.76 3.11 -18.42
N LEU A 169 -2.10 2.08 -17.85
CA LEU A 169 -2.18 1.70 -16.45
C LEU A 169 -0.80 1.80 -15.81
N ALA A 170 -0.71 2.46 -14.66
CA ALA A 170 0.43 2.37 -13.75
C ALA A 170 -0.03 1.57 -12.53
N VAL A 171 0.18 0.26 -12.57
CA VAL A 171 -0.29 -0.72 -11.60
C VAL A 171 0.67 -1.89 -11.59
N ASN A 172 1.38 -2.11 -10.50
CA ASN A 172 2.28 -3.25 -10.31
C ASN A 172 2.71 -3.37 -8.85
N GLU A 173 3.21 -4.54 -8.49
CA GLU A 173 3.84 -4.89 -7.22
C GLU A 173 5.06 -5.80 -7.50
N PRO A 174 6.16 -5.65 -6.78
CA PRO A 174 6.39 -4.85 -5.56
C PRO A 174 6.68 -3.37 -5.79
N GLU A 175 6.92 -2.94 -7.03
CA GLU A 175 7.22 -1.55 -7.39
C GLU A 175 6.39 -1.09 -8.59
N SER A 176 6.02 0.19 -8.61
CA SER A 176 5.28 0.84 -9.69
C SER A 176 5.59 2.33 -9.81
N ALA A 177 5.84 3.00 -8.68
CA ALA A 177 5.87 4.44 -8.58
C ALA A 177 6.96 5.08 -9.45
N TRP A 178 8.15 4.55 -9.49
CA TRP A 178 9.30 5.17 -10.18
C TRP A 178 9.19 5.27 -11.71
N TRP A 179 8.18 4.64 -12.33
CA TRP A 179 7.92 4.84 -13.76
C TRP A 179 7.05 6.05 -14.08
N TRP A 180 6.43 6.69 -13.06
CA TRP A 180 5.56 7.82 -13.32
C TRP A 180 5.73 9.00 -12.35
N TYR A 181 6.27 8.79 -11.13
CA TYR A 181 6.69 9.88 -10.25
C TYR A 181 7.89 9.46 -9.38
N PRO A 182 8.80 10.41 -9.03
CA PRO A 182 9.89 10.14 -8.12
C PRO A 182 9.36 9.91 -6.70
N SER A 183 9.83 8.84 -6.06
CA SER A 183 9.30 8.35 -4.79
C SER A 183 10.40 7.83 -3.85
N ASN A 184 10.01 7.48 -2.65
CA ASN A 184 10.73 6.59 -1.75
C ASN A 184 10.02 5.23 -1.80
N ASP A 185 10.40 4.39 -2.77
CA ASP A 185 9.56 3.26 -3.21
C ASP A 185 9.80 2.01 -2.38
N HIS A 186 9.24 2.03 -1.16
CA HIS A 186 9.23 0.88 -0.26
C HIS A 186 8.03 0.96 0.70
N PRO A 187 7.38 -0.16 1.06
CA PRO A 187 6.24 -0.18 1.99
C PRO A 187 6.48 0.42 3.39
N LYS A 188 7.73 0.58 3.80
CA LYS A 188 8.09 1.25 5.07
C LYS A 188 7.83 2.74 5.06
N ASP A 189 7.91 3.41 3.92
CA ASP A 189 7.72 4.85 3.81
C ASP A 189 6.33 5.12 3.22
N LYS A 190 5.37 5.40 4.08
CA LYS A 190 3.98 5.64 3.71
C LYS A 190 3.67 7.11 3.63
N ALA A 191 2.98 7.51 2.57
CA ALA A 191 2.63 8.91 2.32
C ALA A 191 1.18 9.07 1.87
N THR A 192 0.70 10.30 1.84
CA THR A 192 -0.55 10.71 1.21
C THR A 192 -0.30 11.26 -0.19
N TRP A 193 -1.35 11.32 -1.03
CA TRP A 193 -1.21 11.79 -2.41
C TRP A 193 -2.27 12.83 -2.80
N ASP A 194 -1.81 13.87 -3.51
CA ASP A 194 -2.61 14.68 -4.43
C ASP A 194 -2.13 14.38 -5.86
N VAL A 195 -3.00 13.77 -6.68
CA VAL A 195 -2.69 13.41 -8.07
C VAL A 195 -3.52 14.26 -9.02
N SER A 196 -2.88 14.91 -9.99
CA SER A 196 -3.53 15.77 -10.97
C SER A 196 -2.98 15.50 -12.36
N VAL A 197 -3.83 15.04 -13.28
CA VAL A 197 -3.41 14.61 -14.62
C VAL A 197 -4.18 15.37 -15.68
N SER A 198 -3.47 16.02 -16.60
CA SER A 198 -4.04 16.63 -17.81
C SER A 198 -3.95 15.62 -18.96
N VAL A 199 -5.07 15.33 -19.60
CA VAL A 199 -5.21 14.41 -20.74
C VAL A 199 -6.03 15.07 -21.85
N PRO A 200 -6.03 14.58 -23.11
CA PRO A 200 -6.97 15.04 -24.12
C PRO A 200 -8.42 14.92 -23.65
N THR A 201 -9.28 15.85 -24.07
CA THR A 201 -10.73 15.77 -23.74
C THR A 201 -11.33 14.49 -24.29
N GLY A 202 -12.13 13.79 -23.47
CA GLY A 202 -12.71 12.47 -23.77
C GLY A 202 -11.83 11.30 -23.32
N VAL A 203 -10.76 11.57 -22.57
CA VAL A 203 -9.98 10.57 -21.86
C VAL A 203 -10.20 10.79 -20.35
N GLU A 204 -10.55 9.74 -19.64
CA GLU A 204 -10.76 9.73 -18.20
C GLU A 204 -9.45 9.38 -17.47
N VAL A 205 -9.36 9.81 -16.20
CA VAL A 205 -8.29 9.42 -15.29
C VAL A 205 -8.86 9.01 -13.95
N ILE A 206 -8.52 7.82 -13.51
CA ILE A 206 -8.87 7.28 -12.20
C ILE A 206 -7.58 7.08 -11.40
N SER A 207 -7.64 7.40 -10.09
CA SER A 207 -6.54 7.20 -9.13
C SER A 207 -7.11 6.98 -7.73
N ASN A 208 -6.27 6.98 -6.71
CA ASN A 208 -6.61 6.73 -5.31
C ASN A 208 -7.49 7.83 -4.69
N GLY A 209 -8.28 7.45 -3.68
CA GLY A 209 -9.03 8.37 -2.83
C GLY A 209 -10.26 8.98 -3.50
N VAL A 210 -10.48 10.26 -3.31
CA VAL A 210 -11.67 10.99 -3.79
C VAL A 210 -11.32 12.06 -4.83
N GLN A 211 -12.27 12.38 -5.68
CA GLN A 211 -12.18 13.58 -6.51
C GLN A 211 -12.55 14.81 -5.67
N PRO A 212 -11.60 15.72 -5.38
CA PRO A 212 -11.90 16.93 -4.59
C PRO A 212 -12.71 17.98 -5.38
N ARG A 213 -12.82 17.81 -6.68
CA ARG A 213 -13.56 18.67 -7.61
C ARG A 213 -13.83 17.94 -8.93
N ASP A 214 -14.80 18.44 -9.69
CA ASP A 214 -15.07 17.97 -11.05
C ASP A 214 -13.86 18.18 -11.98
N PRO A 215 -13.73 17.36 -13.04
CA PRO A 215 -12.70 17.55 -14.05
C PRO A 215 -12.78 18.94 -14.70
N LEU A 216 -11.66 19.62 -14.84
CA LEU A 216 -11.58 21.00 -15.33
C LEU A 216 -11.09 21.06 -16.78
N PRO A 217 -11.83 21.72 -17.69
CA PRO A 217 -11.34 22.00 -19.02
C PRO A 217 -10.05 22.84 -19.01
N GLU A 218 -9.10 22.49 -19.86
CA GLU A 218 -7.86 23.25 -20.07
C GLU A 218 -7.69 23.65 -21.53
N ALA A 219 -6.82 24.64 -21.79
CA ALA A 219 -6.47 25.03 -23.12
C ALA A 219 -5.89 23.88 -23.95
N GLY A 220 -6.12 23.87 -25.26
CA GLY A 220 -5.61 22.84 -26.18
C GLY A 220 -6.46 21.57 -26.18
N ASN A 221 -7.79 21.69 -25.97
CA ASN A 221 -8.73 20.56 -25.94
C ASN A 221 -8.32 19.47 -24.96
N ARG A 222 -8.08 19.86 -23.73
CA ARG A 222 -7.66 18.97 -22.64
C ARG A 222 -8.59 19.08 -21.44
N THR A 223 -8.53 18.07 -20.60
CA THR A 223 -9.24 18.00 -19.32
C THR A 223 -8.24 17.63 -18.22
N ARG A 224 -8.31 18.32 -17.09
CA ARG A 224 -7.53 18.02 -15.89
C ARG A 224 -8.40 17.30 -14.88
N TRP A 225 -7.99 16.09 -14.55
CA TRP A 225 -8.56 15.28 -13.48
C TRP A 225 -7.74 15.48 -12.19
N SER A 226 -8.39 15.40 -11.03
CA SER A 226 -7.72 15.55 -9.74
C SER A 226 -8.24 14.51 -8.76
N TRP A 227 -7.33 13.88 -8.04
CA TRP A 227 -7.61 12.86 -7.03
C TRP A 227 -6.83 13.17 -5.75
N ARG A 228 -7.38 12.79 -4.60
CA ARG A 228 -6.76 13.00 -3.30
C ARG A 228 -6.95 11.78 -2.42
N SER A 229 -5.85 11.21 -1.93
CA SER A 229 -5.83 10.22 -0.87
C SER A 229 -5.26 10.84 0.40
N VAL A 230 -6.04 10.83 1.48
CA VAL A 230 -5.71 11.51 2.75
C VAL A 230 -5.20 10.56 3.82
N LYS A 231 -5.17 9.27 3.55
CA LYS A 231 -4.60 8.25 4.43
C LYS A 231 -3.29 7.74 3.86
N PRO A 232 -2.26 7.55 4.72
CA PRO A 232 -0.97 7.09 4.24
C PRO A 232 -1.04 5.67 3.69
N GLY A 233 -0.40 5.45 2.55
CA GLY A 233 -0.22 4.14 1.92
C GLY A 233 1.19 3.96 1.37
N ALA A 234 1.55 2.76 1.01
CA ALA A 234 2.80 2.42 0.35
C ALA A 234 2.77 2.89 -1.11
N THR A 235 3.92 3.20 -1.66
CA THR A 235 4.05 3.81 -2.99
C THR A 235 3.54 2.94 -4.12
N TYR A 236 3.65 1.59 -4.04
CA TYR A 236 3.12 0.67 -5.03
C TYR A 236 1.59 0.68 -5.12
N GLN A 237 0.91 1.08 -4.03
CA GLN A 237 -0.55 1.17 -3.96
C GLN A 237 -1.10 2.42 -4.66
N ALA A 238 -0.23 3.40 -4.99
CA ALA A 238 -0.59 4.54 -5.80
C ALA A 238 -0.69 4.13 -7.26
N PHE A 239 -1.82 4.46 -7.92
CA PHE A 239 -2.07 4.01 -9.28
C PHE A 239 -2.62 5.09 -10.20
N LEU A 240 -2.50 4.84 -11.50
CA LEU A 240 -3.22 5.55 -12.54
C LEU A 240 -3.91 4.56 -13.48
N ALA A 241 -5.18 4.81 -13.76
CA ALA A 241 -5.88 4.23 -14.90
C ALA A 241 -6.32 5.38 -15.81
N ILE A 242 -5.77 5.42 -17.01
CA ILE A 242 -6.02 6.47 -18.01
C ILE A 242 -6.58 5.78 -19.25
N GLY A 243 -7.68 6.29 -19.81
CA GLY A 243 -8.33 5.72 -20.99
C GLY A 243 -9.78 6.12 -21.07
N GLN A 244 -10.58 5.36 -21.79
CA GLN A 244 -12.04 5.55 -21.88
C GLN A 244 -12.75 4.62 -20.88
N TYR A 245 -13.33 5.22 -19.86
CA TYR A 245 -14.02 4.51 -18.78
C TYR A 245 -15.44 5.02 -18.59
N ASP A 246 -16.37 4.09 -18.36
CA ASP A 246 -17.65 4.39 -17.76
C ASP A 246 -17.51 4.46 -16.24
N ILE A 247 -17.59 5.67 -15.69
CA ILE A 247 -17.41 5.93 -14.26
C ILE A 247 -18.77 5.99 -13.59
N VAL A 248 -18.99 5.08 -12.63
CA VAL A 248 -20.21 5.01 -11.82
C VAL A 248 -19.89 5.43 -10.39
N THR A 249 -20.57 6.47 -9.92
CA THR A 249 -20.38 6.97 -8.56
C THR A 249 -21.59 6.65 -7.68
N GLY A 250 -21.35 6.41 -6.40
CA GLY A 250 -22.38 6.10 -5.43
C GLY A 250 -21.94 6.45 -4.01
N THR A 251 -22.72 5.99 -3.06
CA THR A 251 -22.43 6.12 -1.62
C THR A 251 -22.69 4.77 -0.96
N ALA A 252 -21.73 4.27 -0.22
CA ALA A 252 -21.85 3.05 0.58
C ALA A 252 -22.78 3.26 1.78
N PRO A 253 -23.31 2.20 2.40
CA PRO A 253 -24.18 2.31 3.59
C PRO A 253 -23.54 3.07 4.76
N ASN A 254 -22.23 3.02 4.90
CA ASN A 254 -21.45 3.76 5.90
C ASN A 254 -21.22 5.25 5.55
N GLY A 255 -21.77 5.72 4.44
CA GLY A 255 -21.66 7.12 3.98
C GLY A 255 -20.40 7.43 3.17
N GLN A 256 -19.54 6.46 2.91
CA GLN A 256 -18.33 6.68 2.11
C GLN A 256 -18.63 6.76 0.61
N PRO A 257 -17.89 7.59 -0.15
CA PRO A 257 -17.97 7.61 -1.61
C PRO A 257 -17.57 6.26 -2.20
N VAL A 258 -18.35 5.80 -3.18
CA VAL A 258 -18.02 4.64 -4.03
C VAL A 258 -17.78 5.14 -5.45
N VAL A 259 -16.65 4.76 -6.04
CA VAL A 259 -16.33 5.06 -7.43
C VAL A 259 -15.89 3.77 -8.13
N ASN A 260 -16.70 3.30 -9.04
CA ASN A 260 -16.37 2.17 -9.92
C ASN A 260 -16.09 2.69 -11.33
N ALA A 261 -15.07 2.13 -11.98
CA ALA A 261 -14.71 2.50 -13.34
C ALA A 261 -14.59 1.24 -14.19
N TYR A 262 -15.21 1.28 -15.37
CA TYR A 262 -15.25 0.13 -16.28
C TYR A 262 -14.71 0.57 -17.64
N SER A 263 -13.61 -0.07 -18.09
CA SER A 263 -13.10 0.24 -19.43
C SER A 263 -14.16 -0.06 -20.50
N THR A 264 -14.32 0.86 -21.45
CA THR A 264 -15.24 0.70 -22.57
C THR A 264 -14.85 -0.46 -23.50
N THR A 265 -13.63 -0.96 -23.40
CA THR A 265 -13.12 -2.11 -24.19
C THR A 265 -13.56 -3.47 -23.66
N LEU A 266 -14.17 -3.57 -22.48
CA LEU A 266 -14.54 -4.84 -21.85
C LEU A 266 -15.52 -5.69 -22.66
N GLY A 267 -16.37 -5.05 -23.51
CA GLY A 267 -17.31 -5.76 -24.37
C GLY A 267 -18.21 -6.74 -23.60
N GLU A 268 -18.22 -8.02 -23.99
CA GLU A 268 -19.04 -9.07 -23.38
C GLU A 268 -18.70 -9.36 -21.90
N ARG A 269 -17.52 -8.92 -21.42
CA ARG A 269 -17.11 -9.08 -20.01
C ARG A 269 -17.71 -8.03 -19.06
N LEU A 270 -18.21 -6.92 -19.62
CA LEU A 270 -18.74 -5.80 -18.82
C LEU A 270 -19.86 -6.21 -17.84
N PRO A 271 -20.87 -7.02 -18.23
CA PRO A 271 -21.91 -7.44 -17.27
C PRO A 271 -21.35 -8.22 -16.08
N ALA A 272 -20.36 -9.10 -16.31
CA ALA A 272 -19.72 -9.87 -15.26
C ALA A 272 -18.85 -9.00 -14.34
N ALA A 273 -18.10 -8.06 -14.91
CA ALA A 273 -17.31 -7.08 -14.16
C ALA A 273 -18.21 -6.24 -13.24
N ARG A 274 -19.31 -5.70 -13.78
CA ARG A 274 -20.29 -4.94 -12.99
C ARG A 274 -20.90 -5.77 -11.87
N ALA A 275 -21.42 -6.97 -12.19
CA ALA A 275 -22.04 -7.85 -11.21
C ALA A 275 -21.10 -8.27 -10.06
N SER A 276 -19.79 -8.18 -10.28
CA SER A 276 -18.79 -8.46 -9.25
C SER A 276 -18.40 -7.18 -8.46
N ILE A 277 -17.94 -6.13 -9.14
CA ILE A 277 -17.38 -4.92 -8.53
C ILE A 277 -18.47 -4.08 -7.83
N GLU A 278 -19.72 -4.09 -8.33
CA GLU A 278 -20.82 -3.36 -7.68
C GLU A 278 -21.18 -3.93 -6.29
N ARG A 279 -20.70 -5.14 -5.94
CA ARG A 279 -20.78 -5.70 -4.59
C ARG A 279 -19.69 -5.20 -3.63
N THR A 280 -18.75 -4.35 -4.06
CA THR A 280 -17.65 -3.87 -3.20
C THR A 280 -18.16 -3.30 -1.88
N ALA A 281 -19.20 -2.47 -1.88
CA ALA A 281 -19.71 -1.86 -0.65
C ALA A 281 -20.31 -2.90 0.32
N GLU A 282 -20.93 -3.95 -0.16
CA GLU A 282 -21.44 -5.09 0.63
C GLU A 282 -20.26 -5.87 1.23
N ILE A 283 -19.26 -6.18 0.40
CA ILE A 283 -18.07 -6.93 0.80
C ILE A 283 -17.29 -6.16 1.88
N VAL A 284 -17.03 -4.87 1.65
CA VAL A 284 -16.32 -4.00 2.61
C VAL A 284 -17.08 -3.87 3.93
N ASP A 285 -18.41 -3.81 3.92
CA ASP A 285 -19.20 -3.78 5.15
C ASP A 285 -19.08 -5.09 5.92
N TRP A 286 -19.16 -6.22 5.24
CA TRP A 286 -18.95 -7.55 5.81
C TRP A 286 -17.54 -7.73 6.38
N GLU A 287 -16.50 -7.39 5.62
CA GLU A 287 -15.09 -7.43 6.06
C GLU A 287 -14.84 -6.52 7.26
N SER A 288 -15.50 -5.35 7.31
CA SER A 288 -15.44 -4.44 8.46
C SER A 288 -15.96 -5.08 9.75
N GLY A 289 -16.93 -5.97 9.66
CA GLY A 289 -17.39 -6.79 10.78
C GLY A 289 -16.34 -7.77 11.30
N LEU A 290 -15.49 -8.27 10.41
CA LEU A 290 -14.45 -9.25 10.73
C LEU A 290 -13.13 -8.60 11.16
N PHE A 291 -12.67 -7.58 10.42
CA PHE A 291 -11.33 -7.01 10.51
C PHE A 291 -11.27 -5.66 11.23
N GLY A 292 -12.41 -5.05 11.50
CA GLY A 292 -12.54 -3.72 12.09
C GLY A 292 -12.90 -2.65 11.04
N PRO A 293 -13.12 -1.39 11.46
CA PRO A 293 -13.57 -0.33 10.57
C PRO A 293 -12.71 -0.21 9.31
N TYR A 294 -13.35 0.00 8.15
CA TYR A 294 -12.65 0.24 6.89
C TYR A 294 -11.69 1.43 7.02
N PRO A 295 -10.42 1.27 6.64
CA PRO A 295 -9.39 2.25 7.03
C PRO A 295 -9.36 3.52 6.16
N PHE A 296 -9.97 3.52 4.98
CA PHE A 296 -9.80 4.59 3.99
C PHE A 296 -11.06 5.42 3.76
N GLU A 297 -10.90 6.52 2.99
CA GLU A 297 -11.94 7.54 2.79
C GLU A 297 -12.89 7.25 1.64
N ALA A 298 -12.61 6.26 0.79
CA ALA A 298 -13.41 5.89 -0.38
C ALA A 298 -13.32 4.39 -0.66
N GLN A 299 -14.23 3.89 -1.46
CA GLN A 299 -14.32 2.49 -1.90
C GLN A 299 -14.57 2.44 -3.41
N GLY A 300 -14.43 1.27 -3.99
CA GLY A 300 -14.78 1.01 -5.38
C GLY A 300 -13.84 0.01 -6.06
N GLY A 301 -13.84 0.00 -7.40
CA GLY A 301 -12.96 -0.85 -8.18
C GLY A 301 -12.83 -0.39 -9.61
N VAL A 302 -11.76 -0.80 -10.28
CA VAL A 302 -11.49 -0.52 -11.69
C VAL A 302 -11.41 -1.82 -12.47
N ALA A 303 -12.34 -2.04 -13.40
CA ALA A 303 -12.20 -3.09 -14.41
C ALA A 303 -11.37 -2.56 -15.57
N GLY A 304 -10.13 -3.03 -15.68
CA GLY A 304 -9.16 -2.58 -16.67
C GLY A 304 -9.52 -2.98 -18.11
N PRO A 305 -8.85 -2.36 -19.10
CA PRO A 305 -9.05 -2.64 -20.52
C PRO A 305 -8.56 -4.03 -20.92
N VAL A 306 -9.03 -4.54 -22.08
CA VAL A 306 -8.71 -5.90 -22.55
C VAL A 306 -7.25 -6.10 -22.91
N ASP A 307 -6.52 -5.05 -23.20
CA ASP A 307 -5.09 -4.99 -23.47
C ASP A 307 -4.27 -4.44 -22.26
N GLY A 308 -4.90 -4.42 -21.08
CA GLY A 308 -4.28 -3.99 -19.82
C GLY A 308 -3.52 -5.11 -19.10
N ILE A 309 -3.54 -5.05 -17.76
CA ILE A 309 -2.86 -6.03 -16.90
C ILE A 309 -3.56 -7.40 -16.91
N GLY A 310 -2.80 -8.46 -16.67
CA GLY A 310 -3.30 -9.84 -16.59
C GLY A 310 -3.75 -10.30 -15.21
N PHE A 311 -3.49 -9.51 -14.16
CA PHE A 311 -3.69 -9.78 -12.74
C PHE A 311 -4.67 -8.77 -12.11
N ALA A 312 -4.91 -8.85 -10.81
CA ALA A 312 -5.53 -7.80 -10.02
C ALA A 312 -4.52 -7.22 -9.03
N LEU A 313 -4.80 -6.02 -8.51
CA LEU A 313 -3.97 -5.39 -7.49
C LEU A 313 -4.84 -4.54 -6.56
N GLU A 314 -4.52 -4.62 -5.27
CA GLU A 314 -5.17 -3.98 -4.14
C GLU A 314 -4.97 -2.47 -4.04
N THR A 315 -4.73 -1.77 -5.12
CA THR A 315 -4.47 -0.32 -5.07
C THR A 315 -5.42 0.41 -4.11
N GLN A 316 -4.84 1.19 -3.20
CA GLN A 316 -5.55 1.78 -2.04
C GLN A 316 -6.84 2.47 -2.44
N THR A 317 -7.94 2.19 -1.75
CA THR A 317 -9.33 2.66 -1.96
C THR A 317 -10.06 2.08 -3.17
N ARG A 318 -9.35 1.55 -4.16
CA ARG A 318 -9.96 1.15 -5.44
C ARG A 318 -9.10 0.13 -6.18
N PRO A 319 -9.20 -1.16 -5.82
CA PRO A 319 -8.47 -2.21 -6.52
C PRO A 319 -8.67 -2.19 -8.03
N VAL A 320 -7.62 -2.56 -8.76
CA VAL A 320 -7.64 -2.64 -10.22
C VAL A 320 -7.64 -4.11 -10.65
N TYR A 321 -8.60 -4.50 -11.46
CA TYR A 321 -8.81 -5.87 -11.91
C TYR A 321 -8.54 -5.99 -13.40
N GLY A 322 -7.71 -6.96 -13.78
CA GLY A 322 -7.52 -7.34 -15.17
C GLY A 322 -8.78 -7.98 -15.77
N PRO A 323 -8.97 -7.88 -17.09
CA PRO A 323 -10.19 -8.37 -17.75
C PRO A 323 -10.32 -9.91 -17.73
N GLY A 324 -9.24 -10.62 -17.37
CA GLY A 324 -9.20 -12.08 -17.28
C GLY A 324 -10.18 -12.67 -16.29
N PHE A 325 -10.43 -11.99 -15.18
CA PHE A 325 -11.31 -12.44 -14.09
C PHE A 325 -12.77 -12.58 -14.49
N TRP A 326 -13.19 -11.92 -15.57
CA TRP A 326 -14.58 -11.89 -16.05
C TRP A 326 -14.87 -12.85 -17.20
N ARG A 327 -13.88 -13.68 -17.64
CA ARG A 327 -14.04 -14.59 -18.78
C ARG A 327 -15.07 -15.69 -18.54
N ARG A 328 -15.24 -16.12 -17.29
CA ARG A 328 -16.13 -17.23 -16.90
C ARG A 328 -17.42 -16.74 -16.23
N GLY A 329 -17.71 -15.45 -16.30
CA GLY A 329 -18.83 -14.81 -15.61
C GLY A 329 -18.41 -14.02 -14.38
N ALA A 330 -19.39 -13.62 -13.57
CA ALA A 330 -19.13 -12.87 -12.35
C ALA A 330 -18.32 -13.69 -11.34
N ASN A 331 -17.33 -13.04 -10.72
CA ASN A 331 -16.51 -13.62 -9.66
C ASN A 331 -16.29 -12.59 -8.56
N THR A 332 -16.97 -12.78 -7.42
CA THR A 332 -16.82 -11.90 -6.24
C THR A 332 -15.64 -12.30 -5.38
N TYR A 333 -15.05 -13.49 -5.55
CA TYR A 333 -13.93 -13.96 -4.72
C TYR A 333 -12.68 -13.09 -4.93
N VAL A 334 -12.34 -12.73 -6.19
CA VAL A 334 -11.26 -11.77 -6.44
C VAL A 334 -11.59 -10.39 -5.86
N VAL A 335 -12.86 -9.97 -5.85
CA VAL A 335 -13.23 -8.68 -5.23
C VAL A 335 -13.05 -8.72 -3.71
N VAL A 336 -13.38 -9.84 -3.07
CA VAL A 336 -13.08 -10.07 -1.63
C VAL A 336 -11.58 -10.06 -1.38
N HIS A 337 -10.80 -10.79 -2.18
CA HIS A 337 -9.34 -10.83 -2.07
C HIS A 337 -8.75 -9.40 -2.04
N GLU A 338 -9.00 -8.63 -3.09
CA GLU A 338 -8.44 -7.30 -3.24
C GLU A 338 -8.98 -6.29 -2.19
N ASN A 339 -10.20 -6.47 -1.70
CA ASN A 339 -10.72 -5.60 -0.63
C ASN A 339 -10.19 -5.99 0.75
N ALA A 340 -9.91 -7.26 1.03
CA ALA A 340 -9.27 -7.67 2.28
C ALA A 340 -7.88 -7.06 2.45
N HIS A 341 -7.16 -6.86 1.36
CA HIS A 341 -5.89 -6.15 1.34
C HIS A 341 -5.98 -4.72 1.87
N GLN A 342 -7.13 -4.05 1.80
CA GLN A 342 -7.28 -2.71 2.35
C GLN A 342 -6.94 -2.66 3.85
N TRP A 343 -7.09 -3.79 4.59
CA TRP A 343 -6.62 -3.95 5.97
C TRP A 343 -5.23 -4.60 6.03
N PHE A 344 -4.99 -5.68 5.23
CA PHE A 344 -3.80 -6.54 5.25
C PHE A 344 -2.96 -6.34 3.98
N GLY A 345 -2.08 -5.37 3.96
CA GLY A 345 -1.32 -4.91 2.80
C GLY A 345 -1.32 -3.39 2.74
N ASP A 346 -2.49 -2.77 2.67
CA ASP A 346 -2.63 -1.33 2.51
C ASP A 346 -2.54 -0.58 3.84
N SER A 347 -3.50 -0.78 4.73
CA SER A 347 -3.47 -0.12 6.04
C SER A 347 -2.32 -0.64 6.90
N VAL A 348 -2.11 -1.95 6.92
CA VAL A 348 -0.97 -2.59 7.59
C VAL A 348 -0.10 -3.25 6.54
N SER A 349 0.94 -2.56 6.08
CA SER A 349 1.86 -3.07 5.07
C SER A 349 2.99 -3.89 5.70
N VAL A 350 3.67 -4.69 4.89
CA VAL A 350 4.85 -5.43 5.33
C VAL A 350 6.01 -4.50 5.68
N ALA A 351 6.79 -4.88 6.68
CA ALA A 351 8.02 -4.18 7.06
C ALA A 351 9.23 -4.59 6.22
N ASP A 352 9.09 -5.67 5.46
CA ASP A 352 10.11 -6.27 4.61
C ASP A 352 9.35 -7.26 3.69
N TRP A 353 9.69 -7.32 2.42
CA TRP A 353 8.96 -8.12 1.44
C TRP A 353 8.94 -9.62 1.74
N ARG A 354 9.87 -10.14 2.52
CA ARG A 354 9.80 -11.53 3.00
C ARG A 354 8.54 -11.85 3.81
N HIS A 355 7.84 -10.82 4.32
CA HIS A 355 6.64 -10.96 5.12
C HIS A 355 5.35 -10.90 4.30
N ILE A 356 5.43 -11.02 2.96
CA ILE A 356 4.29 -10.90 2.02
C ILE A 356 3.10 -11.81 2.38
N TRP A 357 3.32 -12.91 3.07
CA TRP A 357 2.25 -13.73 3.61
C TRP A 357 1.23 -12.93 4.45
N LEU A 358 1.66 -11.85 5.12
CA LEU A 358 0.77 -10.98 5.90
C LEU A 358 -0.24 -10.21 5.02
N ASN A 359 0.01 -10.13 3.73
CA ASN A 359 -0.91 -9.62 2.72
C ASN A 359 -1.71 -10.79 2.13
N GLU A 360 -1.07 -11.64 1.36
CA GLU A 360 -1.67 -12.64 0.49
C GLU A 360 -2.40 -13.77 1.22
N GLY A 361 -1.79 -14.27 2.29
CA GLY A 361 -2.43 -15.33 3.08
C GLY A 361 -3.71 -14.88 3.74
N PHE A 362 -3.80 -13.61 4.14
CA PHE A 362 -5.00 -13.03 4.75
C PHE A 362 -6.08 -12.74 3.72
N ALA A 363 -5.72 -12.22 2.57
CA ALA A 363 -6.65 -11.99 1.47
C ALA A 363 -7.23 -13.31 0.95
N SER A 364 -6.41 -14.34 0.76
CA SER A 364 -6.88 -15.69 0.39
C SER A 364 -7.77 -16.32 1.46
N TYR A 365 -7.47 -16.08 2.74
CA TYR A 365 -8.34 -16.58 3.80
C TYR A 365 -9.67 -15.82 3.90
N ALA A 366 -9.71 -14.55 3.53
CA ALA A 366 -10.95 -13.78 3.40
C ALA A 366 -11.89 -14.40 2.35
N GLU A 367 -11.36 -14.93 1.24
CA GLU A 367 -12.15 -15.68 0.26
C GLU A 367 -12.81 -16.93 0.87
N TRP A 368 -12.09 -17.65 1.76
CA TRP A 368 -12.65 -18.80 2.47
C TRP A 368 -13.75 -18.41 3.45
N LEU A 369 -13.57 -17.29 4.15
CA LEU A 369 -14.61 -16.75 5.04
C LEU A 369 -15.81 -16.25 4.24
N TRP A 370 -15.61 -15.68 3.04
CA TRP A 370 -16.69 -15.29 2.15
C TRP A 370 -17.47 -16.49 1.63
N SER A 371 -16.80 -17.60 1.37
CA SER A 371 -17.45 -18.86 1.03
C SER A 371 -18.37 -19.37 2.15
N GLU A 372 -17.93 -19.26 3.42
CA GLU A 372 -18.78 -19.56 4.58
C GLU A 372 -20.00 -18.64 4.62
N GLU A 373 -19.83 -17.35 4.42
CA GLU A 373 -20.92 -16.35 4.41
C GLU A 373 -21.93 -16.60 3.30
N GLN A 374 -21.46 -17.00 2.11
CA GLN A 374 -22.34 -17.30 0.97
C GLN A 374 -22.97 -18.71 1.03
N GLY A 375 -22.57 -19.56 1.99
CA GLY A 375 -23.00 -20.94 2.08
C GLY A 375 -22.49 -21.83 0.93
N GLU A 376 -21.37 -21.44 0.31
CA GLU A 376 -20.73 -22.14 -0.82
C GLU A 376 -19.64 -23.12 -0.39
N GLY A 377 -19.41 -23.29 0.90
CA GLY A 377 -18.45 -24.18 1.55
C GLY A 377 -17.81 -23.51 2.76
N THR A 378 -17.53 -24.29 3.81
CA THR A 378 -16.85 -23.80 5.02
C THR A 378 -15.36 -23.65 4.80
N ALA A 379 -14.67 -22.84 5.64
CA ALA A 379 -13.21 -22.74 5.61
C ALA A 379 -12.53 -24.10 5.87
N GLN A 380 -13.14 -24.99 6.67
CA GLN A 380 -12.63 -26.34 6.87
C GLN A 380 -12.73 -27.20 5.59
N GLU A 381 -13.87 -27.15 4.89
CA GLU A 381 -14.03 -27.88 3.62
C GLU A 381 -13.05 -27.35 2.56
N LEU A 382 -12.85 -26.04 2.48
CA LEU A 382 -11.85 -25.43 1.61
C LEU A 382 -10.43 -25.84 1.99
N PHE A 383 -10.10 -25.85 3.29
CA PHE A 383 -8.83 -26.35 3.78
C PHE A 383 -8.59 -27.80 3.37
N ASP A 384 -9.53 -28.70 3.63
CA ASP A 384 -9.40 -30.12 3.31
C ASP A 384 -9.24 -30.35 1.79
N PHE A 385 -10.05 -29.66 1.01
CA PHE A 385 -10.01 -29.79 -0.46
C PHE A 385 -8.71 -29.20 -1.05
N THR A 386 -8.28 -28.01 -0.59
CA THR A 386 -7.03 -27.38 -1.03
C THR A 386 -5.82 -28.22 -0.65
N TYR A 387 -5.77 -28.70 0.59
CA TYR A 387 -4.69 -29.56 1.07
C TYR A 387 -4.55 -30.86 0.26
N ASP A 388 -5.66 -31.48 -0.14
CA ASP A 388 -5.66 -32.70 -0.96
C ASP A 388 -5.43 -32.43 -2.45
N SER A 389 -5.65 -31.20 -2.93
CA SER A 389 -5.40 -30.85 -4.33
C SER A 389 -3.92 -30.80 -4.70
N TYR A 390 -3.02 -30.64 -3.70
CA TYR A 390 -1.57 -30.64 -3.90
C TYR A 390 -0.95 -31.98 -3.49
N PRO A 391 -0.34 -32.75 -4.44
CA PRO A 391 0.38 -33.98 -4.12
C PRO A 391 1.45 -33.76 -3.04
N ALA A 392 1.71 -34.80 -2.22
CA ALA A 392 2.63 -34.67 -1.07
C ALA A 392 4.08 -34.34 -1.47
N ASP A 393 4.48 -34.72 -2.67
CA ASP A 393 5.77 -34.48 -3.31
C ASP A 393 5.83 -33.22 -4.19
N SER A 394 4.74 -32.42 -4.22
CA SER A 394 4.68 -31.19 -4.99
C SER A 394 5.68 -30.14 -4.50
N GLU A 395 6.30 -29.42 -5.45
CA GLU A 395 7.14 -28.24 -5.20
C GLU A 395 6.40 -27.16 -4.38
N PHE A 396 5.07 -27.09 -4.49
CA PHE A 396 4.21 -26.21 -3.68
C PHE A 396 4.54 -26.30 -2.18
N TRP A 397 4.78 -27.51 -1.66
CA TRP A 397 5.09 -27.71 -0.24
C TRP A 397 6.52 -27.31 0.15
N GLN A 398 7.43 -27.08 -0.82
CA GLN A 398 8.80 -26.67 -0.54
C GLN A 398 8.89 -25.17 -0.29
N VAL A 399 7.95 -24.38 -0.82
CA VAL A 399 7.89 -22.95 -0.57
C VAL A 399 7.43 -22.67 0.85
N ARG A 400 8.12 -21.76 1.52
CA ARG A 400 7.84 -21.33 2.91
C ARG A 400 7.10 -19.99 2.89
N PRO A 401 5.80 -19.92 3.17
CA PRO A 401 5.06 -18.65 3.09
C PRO A 401 5.64 -17.54 3.97
N GLY A 402 6.27 -17.87 5.09
CA GLY A 402 6.89 -16.91 6.00
C GLY A 402 8.25 -16.36 5.55
N ASP A 403 8.86 -16.98 4.51
CA ASP A 403 10.14 -16.60 3.92
C ASP A 403 10.28 -17.24 2.52
N PRO A 404 9.46 -16.79 1.53
CA PRO A 404 9.35 -17.48 0.23
C PRO A 404 10.54 -17.26 -0.70
N GLY A 405 11.43 -16.32 -0.41
CA GLY A 405 12.49 -15.85 -1.30
C GLY A 405 12.02 -14.77 -2.28
N PRO A 406 12.93 -13.99 -2.87
CA PRO A 406 12.58 -12.83 -3.69
C PRO A 406 11.81 -13.18 -4.96
N SER A 407 12.04 -14.36 -5.54
CA SER A 407 11.29 -14.84 -6.72
C SER A 407 10.00 -15.56 -6.37
N GLY A 408 9.74 -15.82 -5.08
CA GLY A 408 8.61 -16.61 -4.61
C GLY A 408 7.55 -15.78 -3.88
N ILE A 409 7.64 -14.44 -3.87
CA ILE A 409 6.69 -13.59 -3.12
C ILE A 409 5.25 -13.74 -3.61
N PHE A 410 5.04 -14.13 -4.87
CA PHE A 410 3.72 -14.41 -5.46
C PHE A 410 3.55 -15.90 -5.82
N ASP A 411 4.28 -16.81 -5.18
CA ASP A 411 4.08 -18.24 -5.35
C ASP A 411 2.74 -18.68 -4.75
N ALA A 412 2.05 -19.61 -5.41
CA ALA A 412 0.75 -20.13 -4.97
C ALA A 412 0.74 -20.60 -3.50
N ALA A 413 1.88 -21.03 -2.97
CA ALA A 413 1.99 -21.42 -1.56
C ALA A 413 1.86 -20.23 -0.60
N VAL A 414 2.23 -19.03 -1.01
CA VAL A 414 2.06 -17.82 -0.17
C VAL A 414 0.57 -17.55 0.04
N TYR A 415 -0.25 -17.78 -0.98
CA TYR A 415 -1.71 -17.67 -0.99
C TYR A 415 -2.36 -18.87 -0.28
N ASP A 416 -2.34 -20.04 -0.92
CA ASP A 416 -3.08 -21.22 -0.50
C ASP A 416 -2.56 -21.82 0.81
N ARG A 417 -1.25 -22.09 0.93
CA ARG A 417 -0.66 -22.58 2.18
C ARG A 417 -0.67 -21.49 3.25
N GLY A 418 -0.60 -20.22 2.84
CA GLY A 418 -0.79 -19.07 3.71
C GLY A 418 -2.17 -19.02 4.33
N ALA A 419 -3.23 -19.25 3.55
CA ALA A 419 -4.60 -19.37 4.05
C ALA A 419 -4.78 -20.59 4.97
N MET A 420 -4.16 -21.74 4.61
CA MET A 420 -4.15 -22.93 5.47
C MET A 420 -3.52 -22.63 6.83
N ALA A 421 -2.43 -21.86 6.87
CA ALA A 421 -1.79 -21.47 8.13
C ALA A 421 -2.74 -20.66 9.03
N LEU A 422 -3.48 -19.70 8.46
CA LEU A 422 -4.50 -18.94 9.19
C LEU A 422 -5.63 -19.81 9.70
N HIS A 423 -6.08 -20.78 8.91
CA HIS A 423 -7.09 -21.74 9.35
C HIS A 423 -6.59 -22.58 10.52
N GLN A 424 -5.35 -23.05 10.51
CA GLN A 424 -4.76 -23.77 11.63
C GLN A 424 -4.60 -22.90 12.89
N ILE A 425 -4.27 -21.63 12.73
CA ILE A 425 -4.26 -20.67 13.84
C ILE A 425 -5.70 -20.51 14.40
N ARG A 426 -6.73 -20.37 13.54
CA ARG A 426 -8.15 -20.29 13.95
C ARG A 426 -8.56 -21.53 14.77
N LEU A 427 -8.20 -22.74 14.31
CA LEU A 427 -8.50 -23.98 15.03
C LEU A 427 -7.77 -24.04 16.38
N ALA A 428 -6.52 -23.58 16.46
CA ALA A 428 -5.72 -23.63 17.68
C ALA A 428 -6.26 -22.66 18.76
N VAL A 429 -6.78 -21.49 18.36
CA VAL A 429 -7.18 -20.44 19.31
C VAL A 429 -8.71 -20.29 19.45
N GLY A 430 -9.49 -20.84 18.52
CA GLY A 430 -10.95 -20.70 18.42
C GLY A 430 -11.39 -19.35 17.84
N ASP A 431 -12.61 -19.31 17.29
CA ASP A 431 -13.16 -18.18 16.54
C ASP A 431 -13.12 -16.86 17.31
N ALA A 432 -13.56 -16.86 18.55
CA ALA A 432 -13.64 -15.63 19.34
C ALA A 432 -12.26 -14.97 19.55
N ALA A 433 -11.21 -15.77 19.76
CA ALA A 433 -9.85 -15.28 19.88
C ALA A 433 -9.29 -14.89 18.51
N PHE A 434 -9.52 -15.70 17.48
CA PHE A 434 -9.04 -15.47 16.11
C PHE A 434 -9.50 -14.10 15.56
N PHE A 435 -10.82 -13.85 15.52
CA PHE A 435 -11.31 -12.57 15.01
C PHE A 435 -10.93 -11.38 15.92
N ARG A 436 -10.73 -11.59 17.23
CA ARG A 436 -10.16 -10.55 18.10
C ARG A 436 -8.70 -10.26 17.76
N ILE A 437 -7.90 -11.27 17.35
CA ILE A 437 -6.53 -11.11 16.89
C ILE A 437 -6.52 -10.25 15.62
N LEU A 438 -7.33 -10.58 14.62
CA LEU A 438 -7.41 -9.85 13.35
C LEU A 438 -7.75 -8.37 13.59
N ARG A 439 -8.85 -8.08 14.30
CA ARG A 439 -9.24 -6.71 14.62
C ARG A 439 -8.21 -5.95 15.45
N THR A 440 -7.50 -6.65 16.35
CA THR A 440 -6.45 -5.99 17.15
C THR A 440 -5.21 -5.69 16.33
N TRP A 441 -4.85 -6.57 15.39
CA TRP A 441 -3.73 -6.36 14.49
C TRP A 441 -3.95 -5.13 13.62
N THR A 442 -5.06 -5.08 12.92
CA THR A 442 -5.41 -3.97 12.03
C THR A 442 -5.52 -2.64 12.77
N ALA A 443 -6.17 -2.63 13.95
CA ALA A 443 -6.30 -1.41 14.76
C ALA A 443 -4.97 -0.91 15.33
N LYS A 444 -4.08 -1.82 15.80
CA LYS A 444 -2.81 -1.41 16.42
C LYS A 444 -1.73 -1.02 15.42
N ARG A 445 -1.84 -1.51 14.20
CA ARG A 445 -0.86 -1.29 13.14
C ARG A 445 -1.39 -0.38 12.04
N GLN A 446 -2.57 0.19 12.21
CA GLN A 446 -3.20 1.05 11.23
C GLN A 446 -2.23 2.09 10.66
N TYR A 447 -2.11 2.13 9.34
CA TYR A 447 -1.19 2.98 8.57
C TYR A 447 0.31 2.76 8.87
N GLY A 448 0.65 1.66 9.50
CA GLY A 448 2.02 1.27 9.82
C GLY A 448 2.43 -0.03 9.13
N ASN A 449 3.45 -0.70 9.69
CA ASN A 449 4.04 -1.90 9.15
C ASN A 449 4.02 -3.05 10.15
N GLY A 450 4.10 -4.27 9.64
CA GLY A 450 4.14 -5.49 10.44
C GLY A 450 5.13 -6.54 9.97
N THR A 451 5.52 -7.43 10.89
CA THR A 451 6.29 -8.64 10.61
C THR A 451 5.56 -9.88 11.10
N VAL A 452 5.86 -11.05 10.54
CA VAL A 452 5.27 -12.34 10.98
C VAL A 452 5.48 -12.56 12.47
N ALA A 453 6.69 -12.32 12.98
CA ALA A 453 6.98 -12.47 14.41
C ALA A 453 6.13 -11.55 15.31
N GLN A 454 5.83 -10.32 14.84
CA GLN A 454 4.97 -9.40 15.59
C GLN A 454 3.51 -9.85 15.57
N PHE A 455 3.04 -10.45 14.46
CA PHE A 455 1.70 -11.03 14.39
C PHE A 455 1.58 -12.25 15.30
N GLN A 456 2.53 -13.18 15.27
CA GLN A 456 2.59 -14.33 16.16
C GLN A 456 2.55 -13.92 17.64
N ALA A 457 3.42 -13.00 18.06
CA ALA A 457 3.46 -12.51 19.43
C ALA A 457 2.15 -11.82 19.87
N LEU A 458 1.42 -11.19 18.94
CA LEU A 458 0.09 -10.65 19.19
C LEU A 458 -0.94 -11.78 19.38
N ALA A 459 -0.91 -12.78 18.51
CA ALA A 459 -1.83 -13.92 18.53
C ALA A 459 -1.68 -14.73 19.84
N GLU A 460 -0.47 -15.01 20.25
CA GLU A 460 -0.17 -15.69 21.51
C GLU A 460 -0.64 -14.91 22.73
N ARG A 461 -0.35 -13.61 22.77
CA ARG A 461 -0.79 -12.73 23.87
C ARG A 461 -2.31 -12.65 24.00
N ILE A 462 -3.05 -12.63 22.87
CA ILE A 462 -4.51 -12.51 22.89
C ILE A 462 -5.17 -13.84 23.22
N SER A 463 -4.64 -14.95 22.69
CA SER A 463 -5.20 -16.28 22.88
C SER A 463 -4.76 -16.94 24.19
N GLY A 464 -3.59 -16.55 24.71
CA GLY A 464 -2.94 -17.24 25.85
C GLY A 464 -2.42 -18.63 25.44
N ARG A 465 -2.25 -18.90 24.14
CA ARG A 465 -1.74 -20.16 23.59
C ARG A 465 -0.34 -19.94 23.04
N ASP A 466 0.51 -20.95 23.21
CA ASP A 466 1.75 -21.07 22.46
C ASP A 466 1.42 -21.52 21.02
N LEU A 467 1.87 -20.76 20.03
CA LEU A 467 1.63 -20.99 18.61
C LEU A 467 2.92 -21.29 17.83
N ASP A 468 4.08 -21.41 18.49
CA ASP A 468 5.37 -21.66 17.85
C ASP A 468 5.31 -22.85 16.88
N ALA A 469 4.71 -23.97 17.30
CA ALA A 469 4.59 -25.16 16.46
C ALA A 469 3.74 -24.92 15.20
N VAL A 470 2.64 -24.18 15.31
CA VAL A 470 1.75 -23.86 14.17
C VAL A 470 2.48 -22.97 13.16
N PHE A 471 3.07 -21.86 13.64
CA PHE A 471 3.82 -20.95 12.77
C PHE A 471 5.02 -21.63 12.11
N THR A 472 5.83 -22.38 12.89
CA THR A 472 7.00 -23.10 12.36
C THR A 472 6.59 -24.09 11.28
N THR A 473 5.57 -24.91 11.54
CA THR A 473 5.14 -25.98 10.62
C THR A 473 4.57 -25.43 9.32
N TRP A 474 3.67 -24.44 9.42
CA TRP A 474 2.92 -23.96 8.25
C TRP A 474 3.66 -22.90 7.45
N LEU A 475 4.48 -22.05 8.09
CA LEU A 475 5.11 -20.92 7.44
C LEU A 475 6.61 -21.09 7.17
N PHE A 476 7.33 -21.92 7.95
CA PHE A 476 8.78 -21.95 7.88
C PHE A 476 9.39 -23.33 7.62
N THR A 477 8.60 -24.42 7.73
CA THR A 477 9.11 -25.78 7.47
C THR A 477 8.77 -26.21 6.06
N PRO A 478 9.75 -26.57 5.18
CA PRO A 478 9.46 -27.16 3.88
C PRO A 478 8.80 -28.54 4.04
N GLY A 479 8.04 -28.95 3.03
CA GLY A 479 7.32 -30.22 2.99
C GLY A 479 5.86 -30.08 3.41
N ARG A 480 5.07 -31.09 3.06
CA ARG A 480 3.64 -31.16 3.38
C ARG A 480 3.45 -31.38 4.88
N PRO A 481 2.80 -30.46 5.62
CA PRO A 481 2.55 -30.65 7.05
C PRO A 481 1.63 -31.84 7.31
N ASP A 482 1.91 -32.63 8.34
CA ASP A 482 0.97 -33.65 8.78
C ASP A 482 -0.23 -33.01 9.48
N VAL A 483 -1.43 -33.31 9.01
CA VAL A 483 -2.69 -32.90 9.65
C VAL A 483 -3.23 -34.08 10.44
N ALA A 484 -3.44 -33.89 11.75
CA ALA A 484 -3.97 -34.95 12.60
C ALA A 484 -5.29 -35.48 12.02
N THR A 485 -5.39 -36.80 11.81
CA THR A 485 -6.52 -37.51 11.18
C THR A 485 -7.85 -37.26 11.90
N ALA A 486 -7.83 -36.82 13.16
CA ALA A 486 -9.02 -36.47 13.93
C ALA A 486 -9.74 -35.19 13.45
N ALA A 487 -9.05 -34.34 12.67
CA ALA A 487 -9.63 -33.11 12.09
C ALA A 487 -10.16 -33.33 10.65
N ARG A 488 -10.01 -34.52 10.09
CA ARG A 488 -10.39 -34.84 8.70
C ARG A 488 -11.46 -35.93 8.67
N THR A 489 -12.44 -35.76 7.78
CA THR A 489 -13.37 -36.84 7.47
C THR A 489 -12.65 -37.95 6.72
N THR A 490 -13.00 -39.23 6.99
CA THR A 490 -12.41 -40.39 6.32
C THR A 490 -12.81 -40.56 4.84
N ALA A 491 -13.77 -39.77 4.38
CA ALA A 491 -14.18 -39.70 2.96
C ALA A 491 -13.36 -38.61 2.23
N ALA A 492 -13.09 -38.81 0.93
CA ALA A 492 -12.55 -37.75 0.10
C ALA A 492 -13.42 -36.49 0.22
N PRO A 493 -12.84 -35.30 0.47
CA PRO A 493 -13.63 -34.08 0.64
C PRO A 493 -14.41 -33.80 -0.65
N ALA A 494 -15.69 -33.46 -0.50
CA ALA A 494 -16.48 -32.95 -1.62
C ALA A 494 -15.94 -31.59 -2.04
N GLN A 495 -15.93 -31.33 -3.36
CA GLN A 495 -15.51 -30.02 -3.85
C GLN A 495 -16.49 -28.94 -3.36
N PRO A 496 -16.04 -27.90 -2.63
CA PRO A 496 -16.88 -26.76 -2.27
C PRO A 496 -17.41 -26.03 -3.50
N ALA A 497 -18.60 -25.47 -3.43
CA ALA A 497 -19.21 -24.78 -4.58
C ALA A 497 -18.42 -23.52 -4.99
N SER A 498 -17.73 -22.88 -4.05
CA SER A 498 -16.84 -21.73 -4.27
C SER A 498 -15.54 -22.08 -4.98
N TRP A 499 -15.06 -23.33 -4.86
CA TRP A 499 -13.71 -23.74 -5.27
C TRP A 499 -13.33 -23.33 -6.68
N ALA A 500 -14.21 -23.57 -7.66
CA ALA A 500 -13.91 -23.25 -9.06
C ALA A 500 -13.75 -21.73 -9.29
N LYS A 501 -14.45 -20.89 -8.52
CA LYS A 501 -14.35 -19.43 -8.60
C LYS A 501 -13.05 -18.94 -7.95
N ILE A 502 -12.71 -19.48 -6.78
CA ILE A 502 -11.45 -19.20 -6.07
C ILE A 502 -10.26 -19.58 -6.94
N ARG A 503 -10.24 -20.82 -7.46
CA ARG A 503 -9.14 -21.24 -8.35
C ARG A 503 -9.01 -20.40 -9.61
N ALA A 504 -10.12 -19.99 -10.21
CA ALA A 504 -10.09 -19.12 -11.38
C ALA A 504 -9.54 -17.71 -11.06
N ALA A 505 -9.64 -17.25 -9.80
CA ALA A 505 -8.98 -16.04 -9.34
C ALA A 505 -7.48 -16.28 -9.12
N HIS A 506 -7.11 -17.31 -8.35
CA HIS A 506 -5.71 -17.61 -8.03
C HIS A 506 -4.86 -17.95 -9.26
N ASP A 507 -5.44 -18.60 -10.31
CA ASP A 507 -4.76 -18.83 -11.61
C ASP A 507 -4.30 -17.53 -12.30
N LEU A 508 -4.84 -16.38 -11.91
CA LEU A 508 -4.52 -15.05 -12.44
C LEU A 508 -3.81 -14.14 -11.42
N LEU A 509 -3.91 -14.41 -10.12
CA LEU A 509 -3.21 -13.67 -9.07
C LEU A 509 -1.78 -14.17 -8.90
N GLY A 510 -1.56 -15.48 -8.92
CA GLY A 510 -0.21 -16.07 -8.89
C GLY A 510 0.57 -15.70 -10.15
N ARG A 511 1.75 -15.14 -10.00
CA ARG A 511 2.63 -14.65 -11.08
C ARG A 511 3.84 -15.54 -11.29
#